data_b17326ca914c4f74604129fc7d7ff7f7
#
_entry.id   b17326ca914c4f74604129fc7d7ff7f7
#
_cell.length_a   1.000
_cell.length_b   1.000
_cell.length_c   1.000
_cell.angle_alpha   90.00
_cell.angle_beta   90.00
_cell.angle_gamma   90.00
#
_symmetry.space_group_name_H-M   'P 1'
#
loop_
_entity.id
_entity.type
_entity.pdbx_description
1 polymer ?
#
loop_
_entity_poly.entity_id
_entity_poly.type
_entity_poly.pdbx_seq_one_letter_code
_entity_poly.pdbx_strand_id
1 'polypeptide(L)'
;PRALVKDALRTLGVDFQTTNAITALIPAQIEENSLKRKITIQDVLDSEQIPEKLVELFTEYPWLPKALTRLQGMIKNVSTHAAGVVITDKRKPVSKYLPKMLVGPKDHRIMVTQYDMYSLGPIGFIKFDVLGLSTLSIVKQCKEFIGHDPFAGVDIFRDPDTLAMLDRGDVSTIFELQGPASR
;
A
#
# COMPACT_ATOMS: atom_id res chain seq x y z
N PRO A 1 -9.27 6.31 -7.07
CA PRO A 1 -10.32 6.07 -8.07
C PRO A 1 -10.42 4.62 -8.51
N ARG A 2 -9.30 3.93 -8.89
CA ARG A 2 -9.33 2.54 -9.40
C ARG A 2 -10.22 1.60 -8.60
N ALA A 3 -10.04 1.54 -7.28
CA ALA A 3 -10.81 0.65 -6.42
C ALA A 3 -12.30 1.01 -6.41
N LEU A 4 -12.63 2.31 -6.38
CA LEU A 4 -14.02 2.77 -6.39
C LEU A 4 -14.71 2.45 -7.72
N VAL A 5 -14.06 2.73 -8.85
CA VAL A 5 -14.57 2.35 -10.18
C VAL A 5 -14.76 0.84 -10.27
N LYS A 6 -13.77 0.05 -9.79
CA LYS A 6 -13.86 -1.40 -9.75
C LYS A 6 -15.07 -1.92 -8.95
N ASP A 7 -15.33 -1.34 -7.80
CA ASP A 7 -16.49 -1.70 -6.98
C ASP A 7 -17.82 -1.35 -7.68
N ALA A 8 -17.89 -0.17 -8.30
CA ALA A 8 -19.07 0.26 -9.04
C ALA A 8 -19.36 -0.65 -10.23
N LEU A 9 -18.35 -0.97 -11.05
CA LEU A 9 -18.49 -1.86 -12.21
C LEU A 9 -18.96 -3.26 -11.79
N ARG A 10 -18.43 -3.78 -10.70
CA ARG A 10 -18.89 -5.06 -10.14
C ARG A 10 -20.34 -5.02 -9.65
N THR A 11 -20.75 -3.91 -9.06
CA THR A 11 -22.13 -3.72 -8.61
C THR A 11 -23.09 -3.66 -9.79
N LEU A 12 -22.65 -3.15 -10.94
CA LEU A 12 -23.40 -3.14 -12.20
C LEU A 12 -23.37 -4.49 -12.94
N GLY A 13 -22.69 -5.51 -12.39
CA GLY A 13 -22.62 -6.84 -12.99
C GLY A 13 -21.57 -7.00 -14.08
N VAL A 14 -20.66 -6.02 -14.25
CA VAL A 14 -19.54 -6.13 -15.17
C VAL A 14 -18.58 -7.23 -14.69
N ASP A 15 -18.20 -8.13 -15.58
CA ASP A 15 -17.34 -9.26 -15.26
C ASP A 15 -15.95 -8.83 -14.76
N PHE A 16 -15.26 -9.77 -14.11
CA PHE A 16 -13.98 -9.52 -13.46
C PHE A 16 -12.87 -9.11 -14.44
N GLN A 17 -12.81 -9.73 -15.62
CA GLN A 17 -11.75 -9.45 -16.59
C GLN A 17 -11.93 -8.06 -17.19
N THR A 18 -13.13 -7.74 -17.63
CA THR A 18 -13.50 -6.42 -18.18
C THR A 18 -13.28 -5.33 -17.13
N THR A 19 -13.71 -5.56 -15.88
CA THR A 19 -13.49 -4.63 -14.78
C THR A 19 -12.00 -4.36 -14.54
N ASN A 20 -11.16 -5.38 -14.57
CA ASN A 20 -9.70 -5.20 -14.39
C ASN A 20 -9.09 -4.48 -15.59
N ALA A 21 -9.47 -4.81 -16.82
CA ALA A 21 -8.99 -4.15 -18.04
C ALA A 21 -9.30 -2.65 -18.01
N ILE A 22 -10.53 -2.27 -17.73
CA ILE A 22 -10.95 -0.85 -17.63
C ILE A 22 -10.16 -0.13 -16.55
N THR A 23 -10.07 -0.71 -15.36
CA THR A 23 -9.42 -0.03 -14.22
C THR A 23 -7.91 0.03 -14.33
N ALA A 24 -7.27 -0.86 -15.10
CA ALA A 24 -5.83 -0.80 -15.37
C ALA A 24 -5.45 0.46 -16.18
N LEU A 25 -6.34 0.94 -17.05
CA LEU A 25 -6.15 2.14 -17.87
C LEU A 25 -6.23 3.45 -17.06
N ILE A 26 -6.83 3.43 -15.87
CA ILE A 26 -6.88 4.60 -15.00
C ILE A 26 -5.51 4.75 -14.30
N PRO A 27 -4.78 5.85 -14.45
CA PRO A 27 -3.51 6.05 -13.77
C PRO A 27 -3.69 6.10 -12.24
N ALA A 28 -2.63 5.78 -11.49
CA ALA A 28 -2.67 5.83 -10.03
C ALA A 28 -2.41 7.25 -9.49
N GLN A 29 -1.58 8.00 -10.20
CA GLN A 29 -1.15 9.35 -9.88
C GLN A 29 -1.05 10.15 -11.16
N ILE A 30 -1.20 11.46 -11.04
CA ILE A 30 -0.91 12.44 -12.09
C ILE A 30 0.15 13.41 -11.58
N GLU A 31 0.91 13.95 -12.51
CA GLU A 31 1.88 15.01 -12.21
C GLU A 31 1.20 16.36 -12.41
N GLU A 32 1.22 17.20 -11.37
CA GLU A 32 0.67 18.53 -11.41
C GLU A 32 1.67 19.48 -10.72
N ASN A 33 2.11 20.50 -11.45
CA ASN A 33 3.12 21.47 -10.97
C ASN A 33 4.38 20.81 -10.40
N SER A 34 4.91 19.78 -11.08
CA SER A 34 6.06 18.97 -10.64
C SER A 34 5.86 18.17 -9.35
N LEU A 35 4.62 18.08 -8.86
CA LEU A 35 4.26 17.26 -7.72
C LEU A 35 3.38 16.09 -8.13
N LYS A 36 3.68 14.90 -7.62
CA LYS A 36 2.83 13.71 -7.82
C LYS A 36 1.69 13.74 -6.81
N ARG A 37 0.46 13.84 -7.30
CA ARG A 37 -0.74 13.68 -6.47
C ARG A 37 -1.57 12.47 -6.90
N LYS A 38 -2.39 11.99 -5.98
CA LYS A 38 -3.35 10.93 -6.30
C LYS A 38 -4.41 11.47 -7.26
N ILE A 39 -4.70 10.70 -8.30
CA ILE A 39 -5.78 11.01 -9.24
C ILE A 39 -7.15 10.97 -8.52
N THR A 40 -8.03 11.87 -8.87
CA THR A 40 -9.43 11.90 -8.41
C THR A 40 -10.37 11.30 -9.45
N ILE A 41 -11.64 11.12 -9.12
CA ILE A 41 -12.67 10.75 -10.10
C ILE A 41 -12.86 11.88 -11.10
N GLN A 42 -12.79 13.14 -10.65
CA GLN A 42 -12.90 14.28 -11.55
C GLN A 42 -11.79 14.29 -12.61
N ASP A 43 -10.55 14.00 -12.21
CA ASP A 43 -9.43 13.89 -13.17
C ASP A 43 -9.68 12.79 -14.22
N VAL A 44 -10.34 11.69 -13.82
CA VAL A 44 -10.71 10.62 -14.78
C VAL A 44 -11.80 11.10 -15.73
N LEU A 45 -12.77 11.86 -15.25
CA LEU A 45 -13.87 12.40 -16.05
C LEU A 45 -13.40 13.47 -17.04
N ASP A 46 -12.43 14.29 -16.63
CA ASP A 46 -11.88 15.40 -17.42
C ASP A 46 -10.74 14.94 -18.36
N SER A 47 -10.34 13.66 -18.28
CA SER A 47 -9.26 13.12 -19.10
C SER A 47 -9.69 12.93 -20.55
N GLU A 48 -8.89 13.39 -21.50
CA GLU A 48 -9.05 13.08 -22.93
C GLU A 48 -8.83 11.58 -23.25
N GLN A 49 -8.17 10.87 -22.33
CA GLN A 49 -7.84 9.43 -22.46
C GLN A 49 -8.74 8.56 -21.56
N ILE A 50 -9.99 8.97 -21.35
CA ILE A 50 -10.94 8.13 -20.61
C ILE A 50 -11.14 6.80 -21.35
N PRO A 51 -11.12 5.63 -20.68
CA PRO A 51 -11.37 4.35 -21.34
C PRO A 51 -12.74 4.32 -22.03
N GLU A 52 -12.77 3.98 -23.33
CA GLU A 52 -13.99 3.95 -24.14
C GLU A 52 -15.12 3.16 -23.47
N LYS A 53 -14.79 2.00 -22.91
CA LYS A 53 -15.75 1.17 -22.16
C LYS A 53 -16.35 1.88 -20.94
N LEU A 54 -15.62 2.80 -20.34
CA LEU A 54 -16.11 3.60 -19.22
C LEU A 54 -17.06 4.70 -19.72
N VAL A 55 -16.81 5.24 -20.90
CA VAL A 55 -17.70 6.21 -21.59
C VAL A 55 -19.02 5.54 -21.94
N GLU A 56 -18.99 4.32 -22.49
CA GLU A 56 -20.19 3.53 -22.78
C GLU A 56 -21.05 3.34 -21.52
N LEU A 57 -20.42 2.94 -20.40
CA LEU A 57 -21.10 2.76 -19.15
C LEU A 57 -21.67 4.07 -18.56
N PHE A 58 -21.01 5.19 -18.75
CA PHE A 58 -21.54 6.49 -18.34
C PHE A 58 -22.73 6.92 -19.21
N THR A 59 -22.77 6.50 -20.45
CA THR A 59 -23.90 6.71 -21.35
C THR A 59 -25.09 5.83 -20.96
N GLU A 60 -24.85 4.57 -20.63
CA GLU A 60 -25.84 3.62 -20.14
C GLU A 60 -26.37 3.99 -18.74
N TYR A 61 -25.46 4.47 -17.87
CA TYR A 61 -25.77 4.88 -16.49
C TYR A 61 -25.40 6.34 -16.23
N PRO A 62 -26.18 7.34 -16.68
CA PRO A 62 -25.82 8.77 -16.58
C PRO A 62 -25.65 9.30 -15.17
N TRP A 63 -26.16 8.60 -14.17
CA TRP A 63 -25.99 8.92 -12.76
C TRP A 63 -24.63 8.48 -12.17
N LEU A 64 -23.93 7.53 -12.83
CA LEU A 64 -22.73 6.89 -12.33
C LEU A 64 -21.57 7.85 -12.08
N PRO A 65 -21.22 8.80 -12.97
CA PRO A 65 -20.16 9.78 -12.72
C PRO A 65 -20.38 10.57 -11.44
N LYS A 66 -21.60 11.06 -11.22
CA LYS A 66 -21.98 11.81 -10.02
C LYS A 66 -21.91 10.95 -8.76
N ALA A 67 -22.32 9.70 -8.84
CA ALA A 67 -22.22 8.76 -7.72
C ALA A 67 -20.75 8.49 -7.36
N LEU A 68 -19.89 8.22 -8.34
CA LEU A 68 -18.45 8.00 -8.13
C LEU A 68 -17.79 9.22 -7.47
N THR A 69 -18.08 10.43 -7.94
CA THR A 69 -17.54 11.66 -7.33
C THR A 69 -17.96 11.81 -5.88
N ARG A 70 -19.22 11.50 -5.54
CA ARG A 70 -19.72 11.58 -4.16
C ARG A 70 -19.18 10.50 -3.23
N LEU A 71 -18.94 9.29 -3.76
CA LEU A 71 -18.41 8.17 -2.98
C LEU A 71 -16.89 8.24 -2.80
N GLN A 72 -16.21 9.08 -3.57
CA GLN A 72 -14.76 9.23 -3.44
C GLN A 72 -14.39 9.77 -2.05
N GLY A 73 -13.41 9.13 -1.40
CA GLY A 73 -12.96 9.50 -0.07
C GLY A 73 -13.79 8.94 1.08
N MET A 74 -14.92 8.28 0.80
CA MET A 74 -15.67 7.60 1.85
C MET A 74 -14.92 6.37 2.36
N ILE A 75 -14.98 6.15 3.67
CA ILE A 75 -14.38 4.98 4.31
C ILE A 75 -15.22 3.75 3.96
N LYS A 76 -14.61 2.81 3.25
CA LYS A 76 -15.26 1.55 2.88
C LYS A 76 -15.03 0.45 3.92
N ASN A 77 -13.78 0.29 4.35
CA ASN A 77 -13.36 -0.78 5.24
C ASN A 77 -12.43 -0.24 6.34
N VAL A 78 -12.48 -0.89 7.48
CA VAL A 78 -11.51 -0.73 8.55
C VAL A 78 -10.82 -2.08 8.74
N SER A 79 -9.49 -2.07 8.76
CA SER A 79 -8.68 -3.29 8.95
C SER A 79 -7.53 -3.02 9.92
N THR A 80 -6.90 -4.08 10.41
CA THR A 80 -5.67 -3.98 11.17
C THR A 80 -4.50 -3.66 10.23
N HIS A 81 -3.58 -2.81 10.69
CA HIS A 81 -2.29 -2.69 10.03
C HIS A 81 -1.44 -3.94 10.31
N ALA A 82 -0.74 -4.45 9.29
CA ALA A 82 0.01 -5.71 9.41
C ALA A 82 1.14 -5.66 10.46
N ALA A 83 1.70 -4.47 10.70
CA ALA A 83 2.90 -4.30 11.52
C ALA A 83 2.87 -3.06 12.43
N GLY A 84 1.86 -2.19 12.29
CA GLY A 84 1.78 -0.93 13.01
C GLY A 84 1.29 -1.11 14.45
N VAL A 85 2.10 -0.67 15.39
CA VAL A 85 1.76 -0.63 16.82
C VAL A 85 1.79 0.81 17.31
N VAL A 86 0.73 1.25 17.98
CA VAL A 86 0.68 2.59 18.59
C VAL A 86 1.29 2.53 19.98
N ILE A 87 2.30 3.35 20.20
CA ILE A 87 3.00 3.49 21.48
C ILE A 87 2.75 4.89 22.05
N THR A 88 2.63 4.95 23.35
CA THR A 88 2.41 6.20 24.08
C THR A 88 3.15 6.19 25.43
N ASP A 89 3.31 7.37 26.01
CA ASP A 89 3.79 7.55 27.37
C ASP A 89 2.80 6.93 28.39
N LYS A 90 3.30 6.35 29.46
CA LYS A 90 2.49 5.79 30.55
C LYS A 90 1.47 6.80 31.12
N ARG A 91 1.79 8.09 31.07
CA ARG A 91 0.91 9.19 31.50
C ARG A 91 -0.26 9.45 30.54
N LYS A 92 -0.17 8.96 29.31
CA LYS A 92 -1.21 9.04 28.27
C LYS A 92 -1.65 7.65 27.82
N PRO A 93 -2.35 6.88 28.64
CA PRO A 93 -2.76 5.53 28.24
C PRO A 93 -3.71 5.60 27.06
N VAL A 94 -3.43 4.80 26.02
CA VAL A 94 -4.24 4.72 24.77
C VAL A 94 -5.74 4.63 25.05
N SER A 95 -6.11 3.84 26.06
CA SER A 95 -7.50 3.61 26.43
C SER A 95 -8.27 4.85 26.90
N LYS A 96 -7.57 5.89 27.33
CA LYS A 96 -8.19 7.13 27.82
C LYS A 96 -8.34 8.18 26.72
N TYR A 97 -7.46 8.15 25.73
CA TYR A 97 -7.35 9.22 24.74
C TYR A 97 -7.84 8.81 23.34
N LEU A 98 -7.84 7.51 23.03
CA LEU A 98 -8.20 7.03 21.70
C LEU A 98 -9.43 6.10 21.76
N PRO A 99 -10.44 6.36 20.95
CA PRO A 99 -11.49 5.38 20.73
C PRO A 99 -10.89 4.13 20.07
N LYS A 100 -11.36 2.98 20.51
CA LYS A 100 -10.87 1.67 20.08
C LYS A 100 -12.02 0.84 19.55
N MET A 101 -11.69 -0.10 18.67
CA MET A 101 -12.62 -1.07 18.13
C MET A 101 -11.94 -2.43 17.96
N LEU A 102 -12.75 -3.48 17.93
CA LEU A 102 -12.28 -4.83 17.62
C LEU A 102 -12.42 -5.07 16.12
N VAL A 103 -11.35 -5.47 15.47
CA VAL A 103 -11.29 -5.78 14.04
C VAL A 103 -10.77 -7.20 13.84
N GLY A 104 -11.28 -7.89 12.83
CA GLY A 104 -10.90 -9.25 12.48
C GLY A 104 -12.05 -10.27 12.67
N PRO A 105 -11.83 -11.52 12.27
CA PRO A 105 -12.79 -12.59 12.43
C PRO A 105 -13.08 -12.87 13.91
N LYS A 106 -14.22 -13.48 14.20
CA LYS A 106 -14.72 -13.68 15.59
C LYS A 106 -13.66 -14.31 16.52
N ASP A 107 -12.88 -15.24 16.00
CA ASP A 107 -11.92 -16.02 16.79
C ASP A 107 -10.54 -15.33 16.93
N HIS A 108 -10.29 -14.27 16.15
CA HIS A 108 -9.02 -13.53 16.13
C HIS A 108 -9.23 -12.02 16.03
N ARG A 109 -10.00 -11.47 16.97
CA ARG A 109 -10.20 -10.03 17.03
C ARG A 109 -9.04 -9.32 17.69
N ILE A 110 -8.57 -8.28 17.02
CA ILE A 110 -7.48 -7.42 17.50
C ILE A 110 -8.05 -6.05 17.82
N MET A 111 -7.63 -5.49 18.95
CA MET A 111 -7.99 -4.12 19.34
C MET A 111 -7.16 -3.12 18.52
N VAL A 112 -7.84 -2.25 17.79
CA VAL A 112 -7.22 -1.18 16.99
C VAL A 112 -7.74 0.19 17.41
N THR A 113 -6.98 1.23 17.12
CA THR A 113 -7.42 2.62 17.26
C THR A 113 -8.40 2.94 16.12
N GLN A 114 -9.41 3.77 16.39
CA GLN A 114 -10.32 4.26 15.35
C GLN A 114 -9.72 5.46 14.57
N TYR A 115 -8.66 6.07 15.08
CA TYR A 115 -7.94 7.12 14.38
C TYR A 115 -6.91 6.53 13.42
N ASP A 116 -6.79 7.16 12.27
CA ASP A 116 -5.75 6.87 11.29
C ASP A 116 -4.36 7.37 11.74
N MET A 117 -3.31 6.95 11.02
CA MET A 117 -1.94 7.30 11.36
C MET A 117 -1.65 8.81 11.30
N TYR A 118 -2.35 9.55 10.44
CA TYR A 118 -2.13 11.00 10.28
C TYR A 118 -2.73 11.80 11.44
N SER A 119 -3.82 11.29 12.02
CA SER A 119 -4.48 11.87 13.18
C SER A 119 -3.76 11.57 14.51
N LEU A 120 -2.97 10.49 14.57
CA LEU A 120 -2.29 10.08 15.81
C LEU A 120 -1.11 10.98 16.18
N GLY A 121 -0.30 11.41 15.21
CA GLY A 121 0.88 12.24 15.44
C GLY A 121 0.58 13.55 16.16
N PRO A 122 -0.36 14.39 15.66
CA PRO A 122 -0.72 15.68 16.27
C PRO A 122 -1.19 15.59 17.72
N ILE A 123 -1.75 14.45 18.13
CA ILE A 123 -2.20 14.23 19.52
C ILE A 123 -1.15 13.53 20.39
N GLY A 124 0.07 13.36 19.87
CA GLY A 124 1.24 12.90 20.62
C GLY A 124 1.34 11.38 20.77
N PHE A 125 0.76 10.61 19.84
CA PHE A 125 0.96 9.16 19.75
C PHE A 125 1.96 8.83 18.65
N ILE A 126 2.77 7.80 18.87
CA ILE A 126 3.79 7.36 17.92
C ILE A 126 3.39 6.00 17.38
N LYS A 127 3.42 5.85 16.05
CA LYS A 127 3.25 4.58 15.37
C LYS A 127 4.61 3.96 15.09
N PHE A 128 4.81 2.74 15.55
CA PHE A 128 5.95 1.91 15.21
C PHE A 128 5.51 0.82 14.25
N ASP A 129 6.27 0.63 13.18
CA ASP A 129 6.06 -0.46 12.24
C ASP A 129 7.15 -1.52 12.45
N VAL A 130 6.74 -2.71 12.92
CA VAL A 130 7.63 -3.83 13.14
C VAL A 130 7.39 -4.86 12.06
N LEU A 131 8.16 -4.77 10.99
CA LEU A 131 8.05 -5.66 9.83
C LEU A 131 9.17 -6.71 9.87
N GLY A 132 8.77 -7.97 9.90
CA GLY A 132 9.70 -9.09 9.70
C GLY A 132 10.08 -9.23 8.22
N LEU A 133 11.32 -9.61 7.96
CA LEU A 133 11.81 -9.91 6.62
C LEU A 133 11.91 -11.42 6.43
N SER A 134 11.11 -11.98 5.53
CA SER A 134 11.16 -13.41 5.18
C SER A 134 12.54 -13.82 4.63
N THR A 135 13.21 -12.92 3.91
CA THR A 135 14.57 -13.13 3.40
C THR A 135 15.57 -13.42 4.53
N LEU A 136 15.48 -12.72 5.67
CA LEU A 136 16.34 -13.01 6.83
C LEU A 136 16.07 -14.39 7.43
N SER A 137 14.83 -14.88 7.38
CA SER A 137 14.49 -16.23 7.79
C SER A 137 15.12 -17.28 6.86
N ILE A 138 15.15 -17.01 5.55
CA ILE A 138 15.82 -17.87 4.57
C ILE A 138 17.34 -17.90 4.85
N VAL A 139 17.96 -16.72 5.05
CA VAL A 139 19.40 -16.65 5.40
C VAL A 139 19.70 -17.44 6.66
N LYS A 140 18.85 -17.33 7.70
CA LYS A 140 19.00 -18.12 8.93
C LYS A 140 18.95 -19.61 8.66
N GLN A 141 17.96 -20.08 7.89
CA GLN A 141 17.85 -21.51 7.53
C GLN A 141 19.06 -21.99 6.73
N CYS A 142 19.57 -21.19 5.79
CA CYS A 142 20.78 -21.52 5.06
C CYS A 142 21.98 -21.71 6.00
N LYS A 143 22.17 -20.79 6.98
CA LYS A 143 23.23 -20.93 7.99
C LYS A 143 23.09 -22.21 8.82
N GLU A 144 21.85 -22.58 9.17
CA GLU A 144 21.57 -23.84 9.89
C GLU A 144 21.92 -25.07 9.04
N PHE A 145 21.60 -25.07 7.74
CA PHE A 145 21.92 -26.18 6.84
C PHE A 145 23.43 -26.36 6.60
N ILE A 146 24.19 -25.28 6.46
CA ILE A 146 25.65 -25.34 6.24
C ILE A 146 26.44 -25.53 7.56
N GLY A 147 25.78 -25.36 8.72
CA GLY A 147 26.37 -25.58 10.01
C GLY A 147 27.35 -24.50 10.51
N HIS A 148 27.49 -23.40 9.80
CA HIS A 148 28.34 -22.26 10.19
C HIS A 148 27.79 -20.94 9.65
N ASP A 149 28.34 -19.82 10.16
CA ASP A 149 28.02 -18.49 9.62
C ASP A 149 28.99 -18.16 8.46
N PRO A 150 28.52 -18.11 7.18
CA PRO A 150 29.38 -17.81 6.05
C PRO A 150 29.90 -16.36 6.07
N PHE A 151 29.31 -15.48 6.87
CA PHE A 151 29.73 -14.10 7.01
C PHE A 151 30.69 -13.86 8.19
N ALA A 152 30.98 -14.90 8.98
CA ALA A 152 31.90 -14.78 10.09
C ALA A 152 33.31 -14.41 9.60
N GLY A 153 33.82 -13.27 10.05
CA GLY A 153 35.14 -12.77 9.67
C GLY A 153 35.22 -12.08 8.28
N VAL A 154 34.09 -11.94 7.58
CA VAL A 154 34.01 -11.23 6.29
C VAL A 154 33.52 -9.81 6.52
N ASP A 155 34.23 -8.81 5.99
CA ASP A 155 33.72 -7.42 5.93
C ASP A 155 32.75 -7.30 4.74
N ILE A 156 31.49 -7.62 4.99
CA ILE A 156 30.42 -7.60 3.98
C ILE A 156 30.18 -6.20 3.37
N PHE A 157 30.65 -5.13 4.00
CA PHE A 157 30.50 -3.76 3.50
C PHE A 157 31.64 -3.32 2.58
N ARG A 158 32.70 -4.12 2.46
CA ARG A 158 33.89 -3.80 1.66
C ARG A 158 34.25 -4.86 0.63
N ASP A 159 33.34 -5.75 0.33
CA ASP A 159 33.53 -6.73 -0.73
C ASP A 159 33.59 -6.05 -2.11
N PRO A 160 34.74 -6.05 -2.81
CA PRO A 160 34.91 -5.30 -4.04
C PRO A 160 34.03 -5.82 -5.18
N ASP A 161 33.75 -7.11 -5.21
CA ASP A 161 32.93 -7.71 -6.26
C ASP A 161 31.46 -7.33 -6.11
N THR A 162 30.95 -7.32 -4.87
CA THR A 162 29.61 -6.83 -4.57
C THR A 162 29.47 -5.35 -4.88
N LEU A 163 30.45 -4.52 -4.49
CA LEU A 163 30.43 -3.09 -4.79
C LEU A 163 30.46 -2.82 -6.30
N ALA A 164 31.30 -3.52 -7.04
CA ALA A 164 31.37 -3.40 -8.52
C ALA A 164 30.06 -3.88 -9.19
N MET A 165 29.37 -4.88 -8.66
CA MET A 165 28.06 -5.31 -9.12
C MET A 165 26.99 -4.21 -8.89
N LEU A 166 26.99 -3.58 -7.72
CA LEU A 166 26.08 -2.47 -7.40
C LEU A 166 26.34 -1.25 -8.30
N ASP A 167 27.60 -0.90 -8.53
CA ASP A 167 28.00 0.21 -9.41
C ASP A 167 27.53 0.01 -10.86
N ARG A 168 27.49 -1.23 -11.34
CA ARG A 168 26.95 -1.55 -12.67
C ARG A 168 25.42 -1.58 -12.73
N GLY A 169 24.72 -1.45 -11.59
CA GLY A 169 23.27 -1.57 -11.52
C GLY A 169 22.73 -2.99 -11.76
N ASP A 170 23.58 -4.02 -11.62
CA ASP A 170 23.21 -5.43 -11.79
C ASP A 170 22.49 -5.95 -10.53
N VAL A 171 21.34 -5.37 -10.22
CA VAL A 171 20.59 -5.59 -8.97
C VAL A 171 19.22 -6.25 -9.18
N SER A 172 18.97 -6.80 -10.36
CA SER A 172 17.65 -7.34 -10.74
C SER A 172 17.14 -8.47 -9.84
N THR A 173 18.04 -9.21 -9.20
CA THR A 173 17.73 -10.33 -8.30
C THR A 173 17.88 -9.98 -6.82
N ILE A 174 18.32 -8.77 -6.49
CA ILE A 174 18.59 -8.36 -5.11
C ILE A 174 17.31 -7.79 -4.50
N PHE A 175 16.91 -8.35 -3.38
CA PHE A 175 15.76 -7.89 -2.62
C PHE A 175 15.87 -6.40 -2.27
N GLU A 176 14.78 -5.66 -2.45
CA GLU A 176 14.63 -4.21 -2.29
C GLU A 176 15.41 -3.32 -3.29
N LEU A 177 16.32 -3.87 -4.11
CA LEU A 177 17.03 -3.10 -5.13
C LEU A 177 16.45 -3.24 -6.54
N GLN A 178 15.27 -3.85 -6.68
CA GLN A 178 14.63 -4.09 -7.97
C GLN A 178 13.86 -2.87 -8.52
N GLY A 179 13.63 -1.87 -7.69
CA GLY A 179 12.85 -0.68 -8.05
C GLY A 179 13.61 0.29 -8.97
N PRO A 180 12.88 1.11 -9.77
CA PRO A 180 13.52 2.10 -10.67
C PRO A 180 14.38 3.14 -9.94
N ALA A 181 14.12 3.39 -8.65
CA ALA A 181 14.88 4.32 -7.83
C ALA A 181 16.21 3.75 -7.31
N SER A 182 16.40 2.43 -7.44
CA SER A 182 17.58 1.72 -6.93
C SER A 182 18.54 1.27 -8.06
N ARG A 183 18.20 1.61 -9.30
CA ARG A 183 18.97 1.28 -10.52
C ARG A 183 19.67 2.49 -11.10
#